data_fbc13f7786179af0d1c52fac7bfd67c8
#
_entry.id   fbc13f7786179af0d1c52fac7bfd67c8
#
_cell.length_a   1.000
_cell.length_b   1.000
_cell.length_c   1.000
_cell.angle_alpha   90.00
_cell.angle_beta   90.00
_cell.angle_gamma   90.00
#
_symmetry.space_group_name_H-M   'P 1'
#
loop_
_entity.id
_entity.type
_entity.pdbx_description
1 polymer ?
#
loop_
_entity_poly.entity_id
_entity_poly.type
_entity_poly.pdbx_seq_one_letter_code
_entity_poly.pdbx_strand_id
1 'polypeptide(L)'
;NDSTQLTLPYWDDFSSSEVFVDTADRWTHNSVNATVKSGISIEAPSINVAVFDGWDAFGQPYSEDALAEGVGDSLVSKFINLATLTNFERNTTYLSFFYQKEGLGDIPESRDSIYLQFRTADNEWETVWSVNGSDVVEGQFYQEIIKLDSNDYFHEYFQFRFQSFGRLAGGFDSWLIDYVYLNKGRNNNDLVYDDATIATPPSSFIKGYTALPMVQFRQDPAAYMDSTFMEIVNLLDERTPYVLSTVLLNAVTGDTIQQIGKPQPDANLE
;
A
#
# COMPACT_ATOMS: atom_id res chain seq x y z
N ASN A 1 18.21 10.83 11.45
CA ASN A 1 17.78 12.25 11.37
C ASN A 1 16.68 12.39 10.32
N ASP A 2 15.42 12.43 10.77
CA ASP A 2 14.24 12.68 9.93
C ASP A 2 14.13 14.14 9.43
N SER A 3 15.25 14.80 9.19
CA SER A 3 15.28 16.23 8.83
C SER A 3 15.09 16.51 7.35
N THR A 4 14.94 15.48 6.52
CA THR A 4 14.70 15.68 5.09
C THR A 4 13.25 16.06 4.86
N GLN A 5 13.00 17.29 4.48
CA GLN A 5 11.70 17.79 4.05
C GLN A 5 11.38 17.30 2.64
N LEU A 6 10.20 16.75 2.47
CA LEU A 6 9.68 16.35 1.16
C LEU A 6 8.94 17.53 0.48
N THR A 7 8.76 17.41 -0.82
CA THR A 7 7.92 18.31 -1.64
C THR A 7 6.92 17.47 -2.43
N LEU A 8 5.89 18.10 -2.98
CA LEU A 8 4.95 17.44 -3.86
C LEU A 8 5.58 17.10 -5.22
N PRO A 9 5.20 16.01 -5.87
CA PRO A 9 4.24 15.02 -5.40
C PRO A 9 4.80 14.11 -4.29
N TYR A 10 3.95 13.69 -3.35
CA TYR A 10 4.20 12.56 -2.46
C TYR A 10 3.43 11.37 -2.99
N TRP A 11 4.09 10.23 -3.16
CA TRP A 11 3.47 9.02 -3.68
C TRP A 11 4.17 7.78 -3.12
N ASP A 12 3.36 6.79 -2.74
CA ASP A 12 3.81 5.47 -2.34
C ASP A 12 2.72 4.44 -2.62
N ASP A 13 3.05 3.42 -3.40
CA ASP A 13 2.24 2.24 -3.69
C ASP A 13 2.75 1.00 -2.96
N PHE A 14 3.68 1.16 -2.05
CA PHE A 14 4.35 0.11 -1.28
C PHE A 14 5.04 -0.98 -2.11
N SER A 15 5.05 -0.90 -3.43
CA SER A 15 5.61 -1.93 -4.33
C SER A 15 7.11 -2.16 -4.14
N SER A 16 7.83 -1.12 -3.72
CA SER A 16 9.27 -1.19 -3.42
C SER A 16 9.60 -1.69 -2.01
N SER A 17 8.58 -1.90 -1.17
CA SER A 17 8.75 -2.32 0.22
C SER A 17 8.69 -3.84 0.34
N GLU A 18 9.51 -4.46 1.20
CA GLU A 18 9.52 -5.91 1.39
C GLU A 18 8.69 -6.34 2.62
N VAL A 19 8.93 -5.72 3.78
CA VAL A 19 8.26 -6.06 5.04
C VAL A 19 7.85 -4.80 5.80
N PHE A 20 8.66 -3.75 5.68
CA PHE A 20 8.44 -2.48 6.35
C PHE A 20 8.26 -1.39 5.30
N VAL A 21 7.51 -0.36 5.66
CA VAL A 21 7.34 0.83 4.82
C VAL A 21 8.67 1.54 4.58
N ASP A 22 8.78 2.28 3.49
CA ASP A 22 9.97 3.06 3.15
C ASP A 22 10.19 4.23 4.13
N THR A 23 10.94 3.95 5.19
CA THR A 23 11.35 4.98 6.17
C THR A 23 12.54 5.81 5.71
N ALA A 24 13.22 5.44 4.65
CA ALA A 24 14.30 6.25 4.09
C ALA A 24 13.73 7.51 3.43
N ASP A 25 12.70 7.38 2.61
CA ASP A 25 12.23 8.44 1.73
C ASP A 25 10.79 8.93 1.98
N ARG A 26 9.92 8.15 2.61
CA ARG A 26 8.48 8.46 2.68
C ARG A 26 7.95 8.60 4.10
N TRP A 27 8.21 7.65 4.98
CA TRP A 27 7.58 7.52 6.28
C TRP A 27 8.53 7.80 7.44
N THR A 28 8.02 8.10 8.63
CA THR A 28 8.86 8.33 9.81
C THR A 28 9.19 7.03 10.53
N HIS A 29 10.41 6.92 11.06
CA HIS A 29 10.86 5.71 11.78
C HIS A 29 10.14 5.41 13.09
N ASN A 30 9.71 6.44 13.81
CA ASN A 30 9.29 6.29 15.22
C ASN A 30 7.78 6.10 15.40
N SER A 31 7.02 6.04 14.32
CA SER A 31 5.57 5.94 14.37
C SER A 31 5.01 4.92 13.38
N VAL A 32 5.90 4.13 12.81
CA VAL A 32 5.54 3.12 11.83
C VAL A 32 5.51 1.77 12.53
N ASN A 33 4.31 1.30 12.83
CA ASN A 33 4.08 -0.07 13.24
C ASN A 33 3.38 -0.86 12.14
N ALA A 34 2.73 -0.19 11.19
CA ALA A 34 2.16 -0.82 10.02
C ALA A 34 3.23 -1.60 9.23
N THR A 35 2.93 -2.81 8.86
CA THR A 35 3.80 -3.68 8.06
C THR A 35 3.37 -3.69 6.61
N VAL A 36 4.28 -4.02 5.69
CA VAL A 36 3.96 -4.19 4.28
C VAL A 36 3.89 -5.68 3.95
N LYS A 37 2.81 -6.09 3.30
CA LYS A 37 2.59 -7.49 2.94
C LYS A 37 2.04 -7.62 1.52
N SER A 38 2.54 -8.59 0.78
CA SER A 38 1.91 -9.09 -0.45
C SER A 38 0.96 -10.24 -0.14
N GLY A 39 -0.08 -10.39 -0.96
CA GLY A 39 -0.95 -11.57 -0.90
C GLY A 39 -1.91 -11.64 0.29
N ILE A 40 -2.08 -10.56 1.05
CA ILE A 40 -3.12 -10.44 2.08
C ILE A 40 -4.36 -9.69 1.55
N SER A 41 -4.19 -8.89 0.54
CA SER A 41 -5.25 -8.12 -0.12
C SER A 41 -6.00 -8.94 -1.16
N ILE A 42 -7.23 -8.54 -1.46
CA ILE A 42 -8.06 -9.09 -2.53
C ILE A 42 -8.21 -8.00 -3.59
N GLU A 43 -7.83 -8.30 -4.84
CA GLU A 43 -7.90 -7.35 -5.97
C GLU A 43 -7.21 -6.00 -5.68
N ALA A 44 -5.97 -6.07 -5.18
CA ALA A 44 -5.20 -4.86 -4.83
C ALA A 44 -4.87 -4.02 -6.06
N PRO A 45 -4.80 -2.68 -5.92
CA PRO A 45 -4.32 -1.81 -6.99
C PRO A 45 -2.82 -1.98 -7.28
N SER A 46 -2.00 -2.42 -6.30
CA SER A 46 -0.58 -2.72 -6.50
C SER A 46 -0.12 -3.98 -5.74
N ILE A 47 1.13 -4.40 -5.92
CA ILE A 47 1.64 -5.71 -5.44
C ILE A 47 1.66 -5.84 -3.91
N ASN A 48 1.81 -4.76 -3.18
CA ASN A 48 1.93 -4.75 -1.73
C ASN A 48 0.95 -3.74 -1.13
N VAL A 49 0.60 -3.96 0.13
CA VAL A 49 -0.26 -3.06 0.90
C VAL A 49 0.32 -2.80 2.28
N ALA A 50 0.09 -1.62 2.82
CA ALA A 50 0.33 -1.36 4.23
C ALA A 50 -0.80 -1.99 5.05
N VAL A 51 -0.44 -2.80 6.05
CA VAL A 51 -1.36 -3.55 6.91
C VAL A 51 -1.38 -2.93 8.28
N PHE A 52 -2.58 -2.72 8.80
CA PHE A 52 -2.84 -2.20 10.14
C PHE A 52 -3.59 -3.28 10.91
N ASP A 53 -3.05 -3.72 12.02
CA ASP A 53 -3.64 -4.73 12.89
C ASP A 53 -3.25 -4.49 14.37
N GLY A 54 -3.39 -5.48 15.24
CA GLY A 54 -3.01 -5.38 16.66
C GLY A 54 -1.59 -5.89 16.96
N TRP A 55 -0.74 -6.09 15.95
CA TRP A 55 0.68 -6.42 16.11
C TRP A 55 1.54 -5.17 15.90
N ASP A 56 2.57 -5.00 16.73
CA ASP A 56 3.60 -4.01 16.45
C ASP A 56 4.53 -4.45 15.30
N ALA A 57 5.45 -3.57 14.89
CA ALA A 57 6.41 -3.85 13.82
C ALA A 57 7.37 -5.02 14.11
N PHE A 58 7.44 -5.50 15.35
CA PHE A 58 8.26 -6.64 15.76
C PHE A 58 7.43 -7.94 15.89
N GLY A 59 6.13 -7.89 15.54
CA GLY A 59 5.22 -9.02 15.65
C GLY A 59 4.85 -9.35 17.10
N GLN A 60 4.82 -8.35 17.98
CA GLN A 60 4.32 -8.48 19.35
C GLN A 60 2.95 -7.81 19.46
N PRO A 61 1.99 -8.38 20.21
CA PRO A 61 0.72 -7.72 20.44
C PRO A 61 0.93 -6.45 21.28
N TYR A 62 0.16 -5.40 21.02
CA TYR A 62 0.18 -4.19 21.83
C TYR A 62 -0.33 -4.43 23.26
N SER A 63 -1.13 -5.47 23.47
CA SER A 63 -1.65 -5.87 24.78
C SER A 63 -1.70 -7.39 24.91
N GLU A 64 -1.35 -7.89 26.10
CA GLU A 64 -1.55 -9.29 26.46
C GLU A 64 -3.01 -9.58 26.87
N ASP A 65 -3.82 -8.57 27.13
CA ASP A 65 -5.25 -8.72 27.40
C ASP A 65 -5.99 -8.94 26.07
N ALA A 66 -6.55 -10.13 25.90
CA ALA A 66 -7.26 -10.54 24.70
C ALA A 66 -8.47 -9.68 24.33
N LEU A 67 -8.97 -8.86 25.27
CA LEU A 67 -10.12 -7.97 25.09
C LEU A 67 -9.73 -6.50 25.04
N ALA A 68 -8.42 -6.18 25.11
CA ALA A 68 -7.97 -4.81 25.03
C ALA A 68 -8.28 -4.21 23.65
N GLU A 69 -8.96 -3.08 23.63
CA GLU A 69 -9.24 -2.26 22.46
C GLU A 69 -8.53 -0.90 22.60
N GLY A 70 -8.10 -0.33 21.50
CA GLY A 70 -7.45 0.97 21.51
C GLY A 70 -6.84 1.34 20.16
N VAL A 71 -6.01 2.39 20.21
CA VAL A 71 -5.21 2.81 19.06
C VAL A 71 -4.13 1.76 18.81
N GLY A 72 -4.15 1.19 17.61
CA GLY A 72 -3.19 0.22 17.12
C GLY A 72 -2.10 0.88 16.25
N ASP A 73 -1.94 0.36 15.05
CA ASP A 73 -0.92 0.81 14.11
C ASP A 73 -1.09 2.26 13.68
N SER A 74 0.01 2.92 13.45
CA SER A 74 0.05 4.22 12.80
C SER A 74 1.14 4.30 11.74
N LEU A 75 0.84 5.00 10.66
CA LEU A 75 1.73 5.23 9.53
C LEU A 75 1.79 6.74 9.28
N VAL A 76 2.90 7.38 9.66
CA VAL A 76 3.06 8.84 9.62
C VAL A 76 4.06 9.24 8.52
N SER A 77 3.64 10.14 7.64
CA SER A 77 4.51 10.68 6.59
C SER A 77 5.67 11.46 7.18
N LYS A 78 6.79 11.54 6.44
CA LYS A 78 7.80 12.57 6.71
C LYS A 78 7.22 13.97 6.55
N PHE A 79 7.96 14.97 7.00
CA PHE A 79 7.58 16.37 6.81
C PHE A 79 7.52 16.74 5.34
N ILE A 80 6.41 17.34 4.93
CA ILE A 80 6.16 17.80 3.57
C ILE A 80 6.04 19.32 3.61
N ASN A 81 6.85 20.02 2.82
CA ASN A 81 6.80 21.47 2.76
C ASN A 81 5.66 21.93 1.83
N LEU A 82 4.56 22.37 2.43
CA LEU A 82 3.41 22.95 1.72
C LEU A 82 3.35 24.48 1.81
N ALA A 83 4.24 25.13 2.58
CA ALA A 83 4.24 26.57 2.78
C ALA A 83 4.47 27.35 1.47
N THR A 84 5.21 26.76 0.53
CA THR A 84 5.58 27.39 -0.74
C THR A 84 4.47 27.39 -1.79
N LEU A 85 3.36 26.69 -1.53
CA LEU A 85 2.26 26.61 -2.48
C LEU A 85 1.50 27.92 -2.59
N THR A 86 1.24 28.34 -3.83
CA THR A 86 0.38 29.48 -4.16
C THR A 86 -1.08 29.20 -3.77
N ASN A 87 -1.90 30.23 -3.63
CA ASN A 87 -3.32 30.07 -3.30
C ASN A 87 -4.07 29.19 -4.31
N PHE A 88 -3.70 29.23 -5.59
CA PHE A 88 -4.28 28.36 -6.61
C PHE A 88 -3.91 26.89 -6.36
N GLU A 89 -2.63 26.63 -6.10
CA GLU A 89 -2.14 25.27 -5.80
C GLU A 89 -2.75 24.70 -4.52
N ARG A 90 -2.88 25.51 -3.46
CA ARG A 90 -3.55 25.11 -2.22
C ARG A 90 -4.99 24.66 -2.47
N ASN A 91 -5.74 25.39 -3.29
CA ASN A 91 -7.12 25.04 -3.62
C ASN A 91 -7.27 23.75 -4.46
N THR A 92 -6.19 23.27 -5.02
CA THR A 92 -6.13 22.07 -5.88
C THR A 92 -5.27 20.98 -5.28
N THR A 93 -4.97 21.01 -3.98
CA THR A 93 -4.18 20.01 -3.29
C THR A 93 -5.09 18.97 -2.65
N TYR A 94 -4.90 17.70 -3.05
CA TYR A 94 -5.68 16.55 -2.58
C TYR A 94 -4.76 15.37 -2.26
N LEU A 95 -5.13 14.63 -1.22
CA LEU A 95 -4.59 13.32 -0.88
C LEU A 95 -5.59 12.24 -1.26
N SER A 96 -5.16 11.24 -1.99
CA SER A 96 -5.97 10.06 -2.31
C SER A 96 -5.24 8.79 -1.91
N PHE A 97 -6.02 7.74 -1.67
CA PHE A 97 -5.52 6.42 -1.30
C PHE A 97 -6.60 5.37 -1.57
N PHE A 98 -6.17 4.12 -1.67
CA PHE A 98 -7.08 2.98 -1.65
C PHE A 98 -7.06 2.35 -0.27
N TYR A 99 -8.19 1.80 0.15
CA TYR A 99 -8.29 1.06 1.40
C TYR A 99 -9.22 -0.16 1.26
N GLN A 100 -8.93 -1.17 2.05
CA GLN A 100 -9.74 -2.39 2.11
C GLN A 100 -9.88 -2.82 3.56
N LYS A 101 -11.09 -3.26 3.93
CA LYS A 101 -11.35 -3.95 5.19
C LYS A 101 -10.99 -5.42 5.04
N GLU A 102 -10.32 -5.99 6.05
CA GLU A 102 -10.03 -7.41 6.18
C GLU A 102 -9.01 -7.96 5.16
N GLY A 103 -9.30 -7.94 3.86
CA GLY A 103 -8.57 -8.73 2.88
C GLY A 103 -8.68 -10.23 3.20
N LEU A 104 -7.54 -10.89 3.43
CA LEU A 104 -7.45 -12.27 3.95
C LEU A 104 -7.11 -12.32 5.46
N GLY A 105 -7.19 -11.18 6.15
CA GLY A 105 -6.99 -11.04 7.59
C GLY A 105 -8.26 -11.27 8.40
N ASP A 106 -8.33 -10.68 9.59
CA ASP A 106 -9.50 -10.72 10.47
C ASP A 106 -10.40 -9.50 10.23
N ILE A 107 -11.70 -9.68 10.38
CA ILE A 107 -12.73 -8.69 10.05
C ILE A 107 -12.82 -7.63 11.13
N PRO A 108 -12.57 -6.33 10.82
CA PRO A 108 -12.93 -5.22 11.70
C PRO A 108 -14.44 -5.15 11.94
N GLU A 109 -14.83 -5.06 13.22
CA GLU A 109 -16.23 -4.95 13.64
C GLU A 109 -16.71 -3.49 13.61
N SER A 110 -17.96 -3.27 14.02
CA SER A 110 -18.61 -1.95 13.91
C SER A 110 -17.94 -0.84 14.76
N ARG A 111 -17.14 -1.20 15.75
CA ARG A 111 -16.41 -0.23 16.59
C ARG A 111 -14.99 0.02 16.14
N ASP A 112 -14.46 -0.90 15.33
CA ASP A 112 -13.11 -0.81 14.81
C ASP A 112 -13.09 0.13 13.63
N SER A 113 -12.03 0.89 13.50
CA SER A 113 -11.94 1.95 12.51
C SER A 113 -10.52 2.20 12.03
N ILE A 114 -10.43 2.76 10.84
CA ILE A 114 -9.21 3.38 10.35
C ILE A 114 -9.51 4.85 10.03
N TYR A 115 -8.57 5.74 10.31
CA TYR A 115 -8.71 7.16 10.05
C TYR A 115 -7.47 7.78 9.44
N LEU A 116 -7.72 8.82 8.64
CA LEU A 116 -6.70 9.72 8.14
C LEU A 116 -6.75 11.01 8.93
N GLN A 117 -5.58 11.46 9.38
CA GLN A 117 -5.42 12.71 10.10
C GLN A 117 -4.39 13.61 9.43
N PHE A 118 -4.64 14.91 9.46
CA PHE A 118 -3.69 15.92 9.01
C PHE A 118 -3.14 16.69 10.20
N ARG A 119 -1.87 17.09 10.12
CA ARG A 119 -1.20 17.85 11.16
C ARG A 119 -1.32 19.34 10.88
N THR A 120 -1.88 20.06 11.83
CA THR A 120 -2.02 21.53 11.77
C THR A 120 -0.70 22.25 12.06
N ALA A 121 -0.65 23.55 11.78
CA ALA A 121 0.48 24.40 12.11
C ALA A 121 0.78 24.48 13.64
N ASP A 122 -0.24 24.26 14.46
CA ASP A 122 -0.11 24.19 15.93
C ASP A 122 0.33 22.81 16.43
N ASN A 123 0.66 21.91 15.52
CA ASN A 123 1.08 20.52 15.78
C ASN A 123 -0.03 19.59 16.32
N GLU A 124 -1.28 19.94 16.14
CA GLU A 124 -2.42 19.10 16.50
C GLU A 124 -2.79 18.18 15.32
N TRP A 125 -3.34 17.00 15.61
CA TRP A 125 -3.82 16.06 14.64
C TRP A 125 -5.34 16.19 14.48
N GLU A 126 -5.80 16.54 13.29
CA GLU A 126 -7.21 16.63 12.94
C GLU A 126 -7.63 15.44 12.09
N THR A 127 -8.70 14.74 12.50
CA THR A 127 -9.28 13.66 11.70
C THR A 127 -10.06 14.26 10.53
N VAL A 128 -9.61 13.98 9.32
CA VAL A 128 -10.21 14.49 8.07
C VAL A 128 -11.02 13.44 7.34
N TRP A 129 -10.81 12.18 7.66
CA TRP A 129 -11.56 11.05 7.15
C TRP A 129 -11.50 9.88 8.14
N SER A 130 -12.58 9.09 8.18
CA SER A 130 -12.62 7.84 8.93
C SER A 130 -13.68 6.91 8.37
N VAL A 131 -13.47 5.61 8.57
CA VAL A 131 -14.43 4.56 8.24
C VAL A 131 -14.44 3.50 9.33
N ASN A 132 -15.63 2.95 9.62
CA ASN A 132 -15.80 1.86 10.57
C ASN A 132 -15.97 0.52 9.85
N GLY A 133 -15.73 -0.57 10.55
CA GLY A 133 -15.87 -1.91 9.99
C GLY A 133 -17.27 -2.25 9.47
N SER A 134 -18.34 -1.57 9.96
CA SER A 134 -19.71 -1.73 9.46
C SER A 134 -20.02 -0.96 8.17
N ASP A 135 -19.19 -0.01 7.77
CA ASP A 135 -19.49 0.95 6.69
C ASP A 135 -19.03 0.48 5.31
N VAL A 136 -18.24 -0.59 5.25
CA VAL A 136 -17.62 -1.10 4.04
C VAL A 136 -17.87 -2.60 3.84
N VAL A 137 -17.86 -3.01 2.57
CA VAL A 137 -17.99 -4.42 2.19
C VAL A 137 -16.62 -5.11 2.31
N GLU A 138 -16.64 -6.34 2.76
CA GLU A 138 -15.47 -7.20 2.91
C GLU A 138 -14.79 -7.47 1.56
N GLY A 139 -13.46 -7.48 1.55
CA GLY A 139 -12.66 -7.85 0.40
C GLY A 139 -12.75 -6.90 -0.81
N GLN A 140 -13.38 -5.73 -0.67
CA GLN A 140 -13.47 -4.72 -1.72
C GLN A 140 -12.53 -3.56 -1.42
N PHE A 141 -11.74 -3.13 -2.41
CA PHE A 141 -11.02 -1.86 -2.33
C PHE A 141 -11.95 -0.69 -2.63
N TYR A 142 -11.80 0.34 -1.83
CA TYR A 142 -12.42 1.66 -2.00
C TYR A 142 -11.33 2.69 -2.23
N GLN A 143 -11.63 3.70 -3.02
CA GLN A 143 -10.73 4.83 -3.24
C GLN A 143 -11.33 6.09 -2.62
N GLU A 144 -10.50 6.81 -1.87
CA GLU A 144 -10.85 8.10 -1.29
C GLU A 144 -9.97 9.22 -1.83
N ILE A 145 -10.54 10.40 -1.94
CA ILE A 145 -9.83 11.61 -2.31
C ILE A 145 -10.24 12.76 -1.38
N ILE A 146 -9.30 13.22 -0.58
CA ILE A 146 -9.51 14.19 0.50
C ILE A 146 -8.82 15.50 0.16
N LYS A 147 -9.59 16.58 0.11
CA LYS A 147 -9.04 17.93 -0.10
C LYS A 147 -8.32 18.42 1.16
N LEU A 148 -7.20 19.09 0.97
CA LEU A 148 -6.62 19.91 2.03
C LEU A 148 -7.34 21.26 2.05
N ASP A 149 -8.39 21.40 2.84
CA ASP A 149 -9.33 22.50 2.80
C ASP A 149 -9.10 23.58 3.88
N SER A 150 -8.22 23.32 4.86
CA SER A 150 -7.81 24.32 5.86
C SER A 150 -6.48 24.98 5.49
N ASN A 151 -6.37 26.29 5.75
CA ASN A 151 -5.10 27.00 5.63
C ASN A 151 -4.03 26.50 6.62
N ASP A 152 -4.46 25.90 7.73
CA ASP A 152 -3.59 25.39 8.79
C ASP A 152 -2.76 24.17 8.38
N TYR A 153 -3.08 23.56 7.23
CA TYR A 153 -2.30 22.45 6.67
C TYR A 153 -1.12 22.94 5.78
N PHE A 154 -1.15 24.20 5.33
CA PHE A 154 -0.15 24.70 4.36
C PHE A 154 1.06 25.36 5.06
N HIS A 155 1.82 24.54 5.78
CA HIS A 155 3.05 24.95 6.48
C HIS A 155 4.25 24.06 6.09
N GLU A 156 5.44 24.41 6.58
CA GLU A 156 6.70 23.74 6.24
C GLU A 156 6.78 22.29 6.77
N TYR A 157 6.07 21.97 7.84
CA TYR A 157 6.16 20.69 8.55
C TYR A 157 4.85 19.92 8.50
N PHE A 158 4.13 20.04 7.39
CA PHE A 158 2.90 19.27 7.21
C PHE A 158 3.21 17.77 7.25
N GLN A 159 2.33 17.04 7.89
CA GLN A 159 2.31 15.57 7.90
C GLN A 159 0.88 15.09 7.81
N PHE A 160 0.72 13.91 7.30
CA PHE A 160 -0.51 13.14 7.44
C PHE A 160 -0.19 11.79 8.09
N ARG A 161 -1.20 11.16 8.69
CA ARG A 161 -1.08 9.80 9.19
C ARG A 161 -2.35 9.01 8.99
N PHE A 162 -2.18 7.73 8.72
CA PHE A 162 -3.20 6.72 8.93
C PHE A 162 -3.04 6.11 10.31
N GLN A 163 -4.16 5.76 10.96
CA GLN A 163 -4.14 5.14 12.28
C GLN A 163 -5.34 4.23 12.44
N SER A 164 -5.14 3.01 12.96
CA SER A 164 -6.21 2.08 13.28
C SER A 164 -6.66 2.20 14.73
N PHE A 165 -7.91 1.83 14.97
CA PHE A 165 -8.47 1.57 16.28
C PHE A 165 -9.19 0.22 16.22
N GLY A 166 -8.87 -0.68 17.13
CA GLY A 166 -9.43 -2.02 17.19
C GLY A 166 -8.81 -2.81 18.32
N ARG A 167 -8.79 -4.13 18.18
CA ARG A 167 -8.22 -5.04 19.17
C ARG A 167 -6.70 -4.99 19.15
N LEU A 168 -6.11 -4.95 20.35
CA LEU A 168 -4.67 -4.81 20.55
C LEU A 168 -3.92 -6.12 20.83
N ALA A 169 -4.61 -7.25 20.80
CA ALA A 169 -4.09 -8.53 21.27
C ALA A 169 -3.59 -9.46 20.14
N GLY A 170 -3.23 -8.91 18.99
CA GLY A 170 -2.73 -9.72 17.86
C GLY A 170 -3.26 -9.28 16.50
N GLY A 171 -3.17 -10.14 15.49
CA GLY A 171 -3.56 -9.85 14.12
C GLY A 171 -5.09 -9.85 13.90
N PHE A 172 -5.79 -9.01 14.68
CA PHE A 172 -7.22 -8.79 14.58
C PHE A 172 -7.52 -7.46 13.87
N ASP A 173 -8.75 -7.30 13.39
CA ASP A 173 -9.32 -6.06 12.87
C ASP A 173 -8.47 -5.43 11.76
N SER A 174 -8.11 -6.23 10.75
CA SER A 174 -7.14 -5.86 9.73
C SER A 174 -7.70 -4.81 8.77
N TRP A 175 -6.94 -3.71 8.58
CA TRP A 175 -7.15 -2.71 7.55
C TRP A 175 -5.95 -2.65 6.61
N LEU A 176 -6.21 -2.42 5.34
CA LEU A 176 -5.20 -2.34 4.29
C LEU A 176 -5.27 -0.97 3.64
N ILE A 177 -4.10 -0.37 3.41
CA ILE A 177 -3.95 0.90 2.68
C ILE A 177 -2.99 0.69 1.52
N ASP A 178 -3.33 1.25 0.36
CA ASP A 178 -2.51 1.20 -0.83
C ASP A 178 -2.57 2.50 -1.62
N TYR A 179 -1.58 2.72 -2.49
CA TYR A 179 -1.50 3.78 -3.49
C TYR A 179 -1.79 5.18 -2.93
N VAL A 180 -1.01 5.59 -1.95
CA VAL A 180 -1.14 6.90 -1.30
C VAL A 180 -0.53 7.99 -2.19
N TYR A 181 -1.35 8.96 -2.61
CA TYR A 181 -0.92 10.03 -3.51
C TYR A 181 -1.40 11.41 -3.07
N LEU A 182 -0.47 12.29 -2.69
CA LEU A 182 -0.74 13.69 -2.36
C LEU A 182 -0.09 14.60 -3.41
N ASN A 183 -0.89 15.40 -4.08
CA ASN A 183 -0.38 16.38 -5.04
C ASN A 183 -1.32 17.57 -5.20
N LYS A 184 -0.77 18.65 -5.77
CA LYS A 184 -1.49 19.83 -6.27
C LYS A 184 -1.95 19.63 -7.71
N GLY A 185 -2.83 20.49 -8.19
CA GLY A 185 -3.37 20.44 -9.55
C GLY A 185 -4.44 19.37 -9.73
N ARG A 186 -5.00 18.86 -8.62
CA ARG A 186 -6.01 17.81 -8.58
C ARG A 186 -7.41 18.36 -8.30
N ASN A 187 -8.41 17.51 -8.40
CA ASN A 187 -9.80 17.78 -8.01
C ASN A 187 -10.46 16.50 -7.47
N ASN A 188 -11.69 16.60 -6.98
CA ASN A 188 -12.41 15.48 -6.37
C ASN A 188 -12.82 14.34 -7.33
N ASN A 189 -12.64 14.50 -8.63
CA ASN A 189 -12.90 13.47 -9.65
C ASN A 189 -11.60 12.87 -10.20
N ASP A 190 -10.44 13.23 -9.65
CA ASP A 190 -9.13 12.74 -10.06
C ASP A 190 -8.83 11.38 -9.42
N LEU A 191 -9.60 10.36 -9.86
CA LEU A 191 -9.62 9.00 -9.34
C LEU A 191 -8.89 7.99 -10.24
N VAL A 192 -8.32 8.43 -11.36
CA VAL A 192 -7.61 7.59 -12.31
C VAL A 192 -6.13 7.98 -12.38
N TYR A 193 -5.27 7.02 -12.63
CA TYR A 193 -3.83 7.23 -12.71
C TYR A 193 -3.30 6.65 -14.03
N ASP A 194 -2.40 7.39 -14.68
CA ASP A 194 -1.67 6.90 -15.88
C ASP A 194 -0.60 5.88 -15.43
N ASP A 195 -1.06 4.76 -14.94
CA ASP A 195 -0.23 3.72 -14.37
C ASP A 195 -0.80 2.33 -14.61
N ALA A 196 0.09 1.36 -14.80
CA ALA A 196 -0.21 -0.06 -14.82
C ALA A 196 0.69 -0.80 -13.86
N THR A 197 0.09 -1.37 -12.85
CA THR A 197 0.80 -1.96 -11.72
C THR A 197 0.76 -3.49 -11.80
N ILE A 198 1.77 -4.14 -11.23
CA ILE A 198 1.69 -5.56 -10.89
C ILE A 198 0.92 -5.64 -9.58
N ALA A 199 -0.23 -6.35 -9.57
CA ALA A 199 -1.08 -6.46 -8.39
C ALA A 199 -0.81 -7.71 -7.55
N THR A 200 -0.26 -8.77 -8.16
CA THR A 200 0.08 -10.00 -7.44
C THR A 200 1.51 -10.44 -7.74
N PRO A 201 2.22 -11.03 -6.76
CA PRO A 201 3.49 -11.69 -7.02
C PRO A 201 3.31 -12.80 -8.07
N PRO A 202 4.35 -13.13 -8.86
CA PRO A 202 4.29 -14.29 -9.72
C PRO A 202 3.94 -15.55 -8.94
N SER A 203 2.97 -16.33 -9.42
CA SER A 203 2.63 -17.61 -8.82
C SER A 203 3.82 -18.57 -8.85
N SER A 204 3.86 -19.54 -7.93
CA SER A 204 4.91 -20.56 -7.93
C SER A 204 4.90 -21.35 -9.23
N PHE A 205 6.06 -21.51 -9.86
CA PHE A 205 6.25 -22.43 -10.97
C PHE A 205 6.51 -23.88 -10.53
N ILE A 206 6.53 -24.16 -9.22
CA ILE A 206 6.62 -25.51 -8.68
C ILE A 206 5.21 -25.94 -8.23
N LYS A 207 4.66 -26.93 -8.90
CA LYS A 207 3.30 -27.42 -8.70
C LYS A 207 3.10 -27.97 -7.30
N GLY A 208 2.22 -27.33 -6.53
CA GLY A 208 1.81 -27.80 -5.21
C GLY A 208 2.87 -27.69 -4.09
N TYR A 209 4.01 -27.06 -4.38
CA TYR A 209 5.09 -26.87 -3.42
C TYR A 209 5.70 -25.48 -3.49
N THR A 210 6.18 -24.97 -2.37
CA THR A 210 6.96 -23.72 -2.31
C THR A 210 8.46 -23.98 -2.47
N ALA A 211 8.92 -25.19 -2.19
CA ALA A 211 10.28 -25.64 -2.39
C ALA A 211 10.30 -27.15 -2.65
N LEU A 212 11.25 -27.60 -3.46
CA LEU A 212 11.44 -29.01 -3.80
C LEU A 212 12.93 -29.37 -3.74
N PRO A 213 13.30 -30.49 -3.07
CA PRO A 213 14.67 -30.96 -3.11
C PRO A 213 15.14 -31.26 -4.52
N MET A 214 16.33 -30.78 -4.88
CA MET A 214 16.87 -30.90 -6.23
C MET A 214 16.97 -32.35 -6.73
N VAL A 215 17.19 -33.32 -5.81
CA VAL A 215 17.23 -34.77 -6.13
C VAL A 215 15.89 -35.24 -6.68
N GLN A 216 14.78 -34.82 -6.10
CA GLN A 216 13.44 -35.15 -6.56
C GLN A 216 13.12 -34.45 -7.87
N PHE A 217 13.41 -33.13 -7.96
CA PHE A 217 13.18 -32.37 -9.18
C PHE A 217 13.87 -32.98 -10.40
N ARG A 218 15.13 -33.43 -10.26
CA ARG A 218 15.90 -34.04 -11.36
C ARG A 218 15.36 -35.39 -11.86
N GLN A 219 14.54 -36.08 -11.09
CA GLN A 219 13.96 -37.39 -11.53
C GLN A 219 12.89 -37.16 -12.63
N ASP A 220 12.04 -36.18 -12.45
CA ASP A 220 11.02 -35.80 -13.46
C ASP A 220 10.66 -34.32 -13.31
N PRO A 221 11.45 -33.40 -13.92
CA PRO A 221 11.17 -31.97 -13.83
C PRO A 221 9.77 -31.60 -14.30
N ALA A 222 9.27 -32.26 -15.35
CA ALA A 222 7.98 -31.94 -15.95
C ALA A 222 6.80 -32.22 -15.00
N ALA A 223 6.92 -33.22 -14.12
CA ALA A 223 5.88 -33.53 -13.14
C ALA A 223 5.72 -32.44 -12.07
N TYR A 224 6.77 -31.65 -11.84
CA TYR A 224 6.81 -30.62 -10.80
C TYR A 224 6.73 -29.19 -11.32
N MET A 225 6.76 -28.97 -12.62
CA MET A 225 6.64 -27.64 -13.23
C MET A 225 5.18 -27.29 -13.50
N ASP A 226 4.85 -26.03 -13.29
CA ASP A 226 3.58 -25.44 -13.66
C ASP A 226 3.79 -24.11 -14.38
N SER A 227 2.72 -23.58 -14.96
CA SER A 227 2.73 -22.23 -15.50
C SER A 227 2.71 -21.23 -14.37
N THR A 228 3.51 -20.18 -14.49
CA THR A 228 3.43 -19.03 -13.60
C THR A 228 2.58 -17.92 -14.22
N PHE A 229 1.83 -17.22 -13.42
CA PHE A 229 1.02 -16.07 -13.79
C PHE A 229 1.15 -14.97 -12.75
N MET A 230 0.87 -13.76 -13.17
CA MET A 230 0.75 -12.57 -12.32
C MET A 230 -0.43 -11.73 -12.81
N GLU A 231 -0.98 -10.93 -11.95
CA GLU A 231 -2.03 -9.99 -12.31
C GLU A 231 -1.43 -8.61 -12.51
N ILE A 232 -1.94 -7.92 -13.53
CA ILE A 232 -1.58 -6.54 -13.84
C ILE A 232 -2.89 -5.75 -13.83
N VAL A 233 -2.91 -4.67 -13.05
CA VAL A 233 -4.04 -3.75 -12.95
C VAL A 233 -3.72 -2.49 -13.74
N ASN A 234 -4.66 -2.08 -14.59
CA ASN A 234 -4.62 -0.79 -15.26
C ASN A 234 -5.42 0.22 -14.42
N LEU A 235 -4.75 1.26 -13.93
CA LEU A 235 -5.38 2.32 -13.13
C LEU A 235 -5.92 3.47 -13.96
N LEU A 236 -5.80 3.41 -15.30
CA LEU A 236 -6.49 4.30 -16.24
C LEU A 236 -7.90 3.80 -16.52
N ASP A 237 -8.82 4.74 -16.77
CA ASP A 237 -10.22 4.47 -17.21
C ASP A 237 -10.31 4.26 -18.73
N GLU A 238 -9.21 3.87 -19.38
CA GLU A 238 -9.17 3.57 -20.80
C GLU A 238 -8.17 2.46 -21.11
N ARG A 239 -8.42 1.74 -22.22
CA ARG A 239 -7.52 0.69 -22.66
C ARG A 239 -6.18 1.26 -23.11
N THR A 240 -5.12 0.86 -22.45
CA THR A 240 -3.76 1.26 -22.80
C THR A 240 -2.93 0.03 -23.19
N PRO A 241 -2.25 0.03 -24.34
CA PRO A 241 -1.39 -1.09 -24.71
C PRO A 241 -0.11 -1.05 -23.87
N TYR A 242 0.18 -2.13 -23.17
CA TYR A 242 1.43 -2.33 -22.43
C TYR A 242 2.30 -3.39 -23.07
N VAL A 243 3.62 -3.20 -22.99
CA VAL A 243 4.59 -4.19 -23.44
C VAL A 243 5.15 -4.90 -22.23
N LEU A 244 4.86 -6.19 -22.12
CA LEU A 244 5.36 -7.04 -21.05
C LEU A 244 6.59 -7.81 -21.53
N SER A 245 7.65 -7.80 -20.72
CA SER A 245 8.84 -8.58 -20.94
C SER A 245 9.22 -9.32 -19.67
N THR A 246 9.35 -10.64 -19.76
CA THR A 246 9.78 -11.48 -18.64
C THR A 246 11.19 -11.99 -18.91
N VAL A 247 12.06 -11.87 -17.93
CA VAL A 247 13.45 -12.29 -18.01
C VAL A 247 13.75 -13.26 -16.87
N LEU A 248 14.31 -14.41 -17.21
CA LEU A 248 14.87 -15.34 -16.22
C LEU A 248 16.32 -14.97 -15.96
N LEU A 249 16.62 -14.63 -14.70
CA LEU A 249 17.95 -14.25 -14.26
C LEU A 249 18.60 -15.34 -13.40
N ASN A 250 19.91 -15.43 -13.46
CA ASN A 250 20.68 -16.18 -12.45
C ASN A 250 20.69 -15.38 -11.15
N ALA A 251 20.11 -15.94 -10.09
CA ALA A 251 19.99 -15.24 -8.80
C ALA A 251 21.35 -14.91 -8.13
N VAL A 252 22.43 -15.57 -8.53
CA VAL A 252 23.76 -15.36 -7.94
C VAL A 252 24.57 -14.32 -8.74
N THR A 253 24.52 -14.39 -10.08
CA THR A 253 25.36 -13.54 -10.96
C THR A 253 24.58 -12.35 -11.53
N GLY A 254 23.27 -12.36 -11.51
CA GLY A 254 22.41 -11.38 -12.18
C GLY A 254 22.33 -11.54 -13.70
N ASP A 255 23.03 -12.54 -14.27
CA ASP A 255 23.06 -12.75 -15.71
C ASP A 255 21.71 -13.21 -16.24
N THR A 256 21.31 -12.70 -17.41
CA THR A 256 20.12 -13.18 -18.12
C THR A 256 20.35 -14.60 -18.62
N ILE A 257 19.53 -15.54 -18.13
CA ILE A 257 19.52 -16.92 -18.61
C ILE A 257 18.65 -17.02 -19.86
N GLN A 258 17.47 -16.43 -19.81
CA GLN A 258 16.51 -16.48 -20.91
C GLN A 258 15.52 -15.30 -20.83
N GLN A 259 15.19 -14.76 -21.98
CA GLN A 259 14.02 -13.87 -22.10
C GLN A 259 12.81 -14.73 -22.50
N ILE A 260 11.74 -14.64 -21.70
CA ILE A 260 10.49 -15.38 -21.90
C ILE A 260 9.45 -14.41 -22.46
N GLY A 261 8.90 -14.76 -23.60
CA GLY A 261 8.00 -13.89 -24.34
C GLY A 261 8.76 -12.83 -25.15
N LYS A 262 8.22 -12.53 -26.31
CA LYS A 262 8.59 -11.31 -27.05
C LYS A 262 7.68 -10.20 -26.58
N PRO A 263 8.14 -8.94 -26.58
CA PRO A 263 7.23 -7.81 -26.41
C PRO A 263 6.07 -8.01 -27.40
N GLN A 264 4.87 -8.22 -26.89
CA GLN A 264 3.68 -8.25 -27.71
C GLN A 264 3.14 -6.82 -27.72
N PRO A 265 3.11 -6.14 -28.88
CA PRO A 265 2.60 -4.76 -28.94
C PRO A 265 1.09 -4.65 -28.73
N ASP A 266 0.39 -5.76 -28.56
CA ASP A 266 -1.07 -5.83 -28.57
C ASP A 266 -1.70 -6.40 -27.27
N ALA A 267 -0.98 -6.41 -26.15
CA ALA A 267 -1.60 -6.73 -24.86
C ALA A 267 -2.47 -5.53 -24.44
N ASN A 268 -3.75 -5.57 -24.78
CA ASN A 268 -4.73 -4.64 -24.26
C ASN A 268 -5.18 -5.15 -22.90
N LEU A 269 -4.91 -4.39 -21.84
CA LEU A 269 -5.51 -4.61 -20.52
C LEU A 269 -6.90 -3.96 -20.52
N GLU A 270 -7.91 -4.72 -20.15
CA GLU A 270 -9.29 -4.25 -19.98
C GLU A 270 -9.50 -3.64 -18.62
#